data_b6655c9d4b7e37d0a08374c5f42a8c26
#
_entry.id   b6655c9d4b7e37d0a08374c5f42a8c26
#
_cell.length_a   1.000
_cell.length_b   1.000
_cell.length_c   1.000
_cell.angle_alpha   90.00
_cell.angle_beta   90.00
_cell.angle_gamma   90.00
#
_symmetry.space_group_name_H-M   'P 1'
#
loop_
_entity.id
_entity.type
_entity.pdbx_description
1 polymer ?
#
loop_
_entity_poly.entity_id
_entity_poly.type
_entity_poly.pdbx_seq_one_letter_code
_entity_poly.pdbx_strand_id
1 'polypeptide(L)'
;IKENNNFPLVLDEIARYSPAELVVNSMMYDSKEEIGKIKERFEIYFTRFNDKFFSEDINTIVENYNLVDNDDNPIKDIDKRLFSVASINALVEYLKQTQKTSLEHINKIIMYSTTRYMSLDINARRNLELTEKMRDKSKKGTLLWVLDKTSTSMGGRHLRRWINDPLIDVN
;
A
#
# COMPACT_ATOMS: atom_id res chain seq x y z
N ILE A 1 8.28 -5.77 -14.34
CA ILE A 1 9.22 -4.71 -13.89
C ILE A 1 10.36 -4.49 -14.87
N LYS A 2 10.58 -5.36 -15.88
CA LYS A 2 11.76 -5.30 -16.74
C LYS A 2 11.73 -4.27 -17.90
N GLU A 3 10.62 -3.60 -18.16
CA GLU A 3 10.55 -2.70 -19.34
C GLU A 3 10.16 -1.25 -19.07
N ASN A 4 9.64 -0.92 -17.87
CA ASN A 4 9.48 0.46 -17.46
C ASN A 4 10.05 0.61 -16.06
N ASN A 5 10.96 1.57 -15.87
CA ASN A 5 11.61 1.85 -14.59
C ASN A 5 10.59 2.43 -13.58
N ASN A 6 9.59 1.62 -13.19
CA ASN A 6 8.52 1.98 -12.25
C ASN A 6 8.94 1.82 -10.78
N PHE A 7 10.20 1.45 -10.51
CA PHE A 7 10.68 1.25 -9.15
C PHE A 7 10.57 2.51 -8.26
N PRO A 8 10.81 3.74 -8.76
CA PRO A 8 10.55 4.94 -7.96
C PRO A 8 9.10 5.06 -7.47
N LEU A 9 8.12 4.72 -8.32
CA LEU A 9 6.70 4.73 -7.92
C LEU A 9 6.40 3.70 -6.81
N VAL A 10 7.08 2.56 -6.83
CA VAL A 10 6.97 1.56 -5.74
C VAL A 10 7.52 2.14 -4.44
N LEU A 11 8.63 2.86 -4.47
CA LEU A 11 9.19 3.52 -3.29
C LEU A 11 8.25 4.60 -2.74
N ASP A 12 7.59 5.36 -3.61
CA ASP A 12 6.62 6.37 -3.20
C ASP A 12 5.38 5.73 -2.54
N GLU A 13 4.88 4.61 -3.08
CA GLU A 13 3.79 3.87 -2.45
C GLU A 13 4.20 3.23 -1.12
N ILE A 14 5.42 2.70 -1.00
CA ILE A 14 5.96 2.23 0.27
C ILE A 14 6.03 3.38 1.29
N ALA A 15 6.50 4.56 0.89
CA ALA A 15 6.52 5.74 1.74
C ALA A 15 5.12 6.17 2.18
N ARG A 16 4.15 6.06 1.27
CA ARG A 16 2.74 6.40 1.49
C ARG A 16 2.09 5.52 2.55
N TYR A 17 2.26 4.21 2.42
CA TYR A 17 1.63 3.23 3.33
C TYR A 17 2.46 2.96 4.59
N SER A 18 3.77 3.20 4.54
CA SER A 18 4.73 2.91 5.63
C SER A 18 4.49 1.52 6.23
N PRO A 19 4.53 0.45 5.42
CA PRO A 19 4.26 -0.90 5.90
C PRO A 19 5.37 -1.36 6.84
N ALA A 20 5.00 -2.14 7.87
CA ALA A 20 5.98 -2.80 8.75
C ALA A 20 6.64 -3.99 8.06
N GLU A 21 5.93 -4.64 7.14
CA GLU A 21 6.36 -5.86 6.46
C GLU A 21 5.97 -5.85 4.98
N LEU A 22 6.87 -6.37 4.14
CA LEU A 22 6.63 -6.64 2.72
C LEU A 22 6.74 -8.13 2.44
N VAL A 23 5.64 -8.71 1.96
CA VAL A 23 5.60 -10.10 1.47
C VAL A 23 6.03 -10.11 0.01
N VAL A 24 7.09 -10.84 -0.30
CA VAL A 24 7.71 -10.82 -1.63
C VAL A 24 7.95 -12.24 -2.15
N ASN A 25 7.96 -12.39 -3.48
CA ASN A 25 8.33 -13.63 -4.14
C ASN A 25 9.86 -13.86 -4.11
N SER A 26 10.29 -15.04 -4.54
CA SER A 26 11.71 -15.41 -4.56
C SER A 26 12.53 -14.45 -5.42
N MET A 27 12.04 -14.06 -6.59
CA MET A 27 12.76 -13.18 -7.51
C MET A 27 13.05 -11.81 -6.87
N MET A 28 12.07 -11.21 -6.19
CA MET A 28 12.25 -9.94 -5.50
C MET A 28 13.14 -10.11 -4.26
N TYR A 29 12.97 -11.20 -3.49
CA TYR A 29 13.77 -11.47 -2.29
C TYR A 29 15.25 -11.64 -2.59
N ASP A 30 15.59 -12.26 -3.73
CA ASP A 30 16.96 -12.50 -4.16
C ASP A 30 17.58 -11.27 -4.86
N SER A 31 16.78 -10.22 -5.16
CA SER A 31 17.24 -8.97 -5.76
C SER A 31 17.87 -8.06 -4.71
N LYS A 32 19.18 -8.20 -4.55
CA LYS A 32 19.94 -7.41 -3.56
C LYS A 32 19.89 -5.91 -3.81
N GLU A 33 19.81 -5.50 -5.07
CA GLU A 33 19.80 -4.08 -5.44
C GLU A 33 18.51 -3.39 -5.03
N GLU A 34 17.35 -3.94 -5.41
CA GLU A 34 16.05 -3.36 -5.09
C GLU A 34 15.77 -3.40 -3.60
N ILE A 35 16.04 -4.54 -2.94
CA ILE A 35 15.90 -4.66 -1.48
C ILE A 35 16.84 -3.70 -0.76
N GLY A 36 18.09 -3.55 -1.22
CA GLY A 36 19.04 -2.59 -0.68
C GLY A 36 18.49 -1.18 -0.70
N LYS A 37 18.00 -0.71 -1.85
CA LYS A 37 17.39 0.62 -2.03
C LYS A 37 16.19 0.86 -1.10
N ILE A 38 15.38 -0.18 -0.83
CA ILE A 38 14.26 -0.06 0.11
C ILE A 38 14.79 0.03 1.55
N LYS A 39 15.68 -0.87 1.95
CA LYS A 39 16.23 -0.94 3.32
C LYS A 39 17.03 0.30 3.71
N GLU A 40 17.69 0.96 2.77
CA GLU A 40 18.40 2.23 3.01
C GLU A 40 17.46 3.37 3.43
N ARG A 41 16.19 3.30 3.03
CA ARG A 41 15.21 4.37 3.21
C ARG A 41 14.15 4.06 4.27
N PHE A 42 13.87 2.78 4.47
CA PHE A 42 12.76 2.31 5.30
C PHE A 42 13.20 1.16 6.21
N GLU A 43 12.73 1.19 7.43
CA GLU A 43 12.86 0.07 8.38
C GLU A 43 11.70 -0.91 8.16
N ILE A 44 11.83 -1.78 7.15
CA ILE A 44 10.78 -2.72 6.76
C ILE A 44 11.32 -4.15 6.82
N TYR A 45 10.51 -5.04 7.35
CA TYR A 45 10.78 -6.47 7.32
C TYR A 45 10.39 -7.08 5.98
N PHE A 46 11.21 -7.98 5.44
CA PHE A 46 10.93 -8.68 4.18
C PHE A 46 10.68 -10.15 4.45
N THR A 47 9.50 -10.62 4.10
CA THR A 47 9.13 -12.03 4.20
C THR A 47 9.09 -12.66 2.82
N ARG A 48 9.99 -13.62 2.60
CA ARG A 48 9.94 -14.46 1.40
C ARG A 48 8.75 -15.39 1.48
N PHE A 49 7.88 -15.34 0.49
CA PHE A 49 6.72 -16.22 0.41
C PHE A 49 6.81 -17.11 -0.82
N ASN A 50 6.17 -18.28 -0.78
CA ASN A 50 6.28 -19.28 -1.83
C ASN A 50 5.66 -18.80 -3.13
N ASP A 51 6.42 -18.88 -4.23
CA ASP A 51 6.07 -18.35 -5.54
C ASP A 51 4.77 -18.95 -6.11
N LYS A 52 4.42 -20.18 -5.72
CA LYS A 52 3.17 -20.82 -6.14
C LYS A 52 1.90 -20.03 -5.78
N PHE A 53 1.98 -19.19 -4.75
CA PHE A 53 0.84 -18.37 -4.29
C PHE A 53 0.73 -17.04 -5.03
N PHE A 54 1.74 -16.64 -5.79
CA PHE A 54 1.67 -15.50 -6.71
C PHE A 54 1.01 -15.93 -8.02
N SER A 55 -0.19 -16.52 -7.91
CA SER A 55 -0.98 -17.02 -9.04
C SER A 55 -1.78 -15.88 -9.68
N GLU A 56 -1.85 -15.90 -11.00
CA GLU A 56 -2.68 -14.98 -11.79
C GLU A 56 -4.13 -15.48 -11.90
N ASP A 57 -4.53 -16.47 -11.11
CA ASP A 57 -5.91 -16.99 -11.10
C ASP A 57 -6.85 -15.95 -10.48
N ILE A 58 -7.65 -15.37 -11.35
CA ILE A 58 -8.62 -14.35 -11.01
C ILE A 58 -9.87 -14.93 -10.34
N ASN A 59 -10.24 -16.18 -10.66
CA ASN A 59 -11.49 -16.76 -10.20
C ASN A 59 -11.55 -16.81 -8.68
N THR A 60 -10.45 -17.19 -8.04
CA THR A 60 -10.34 -17.22 -6.57
C THR A 60 -10.64 -15.87 -5.92
N ILE A 61 -10.26 -14.77 -6.57
CA ILE A 61 -10.50 -13.42 -6.05
C ILE A 61 -11.95 -12.99 -6.29
N VAL A 62 -12.45 -13.17 -7.52
CA VAL A 62 -13.79 -12.73 -7.92
C VAL A 62 -14.88 -13.47 -7.16
N GLU A 63 -14.67 -14.77 -6.88
CA GLU A 63 -15.63 -15.59 -6.12
C GLU A 63 -15.70 -15.23 -4.65
N ASN A 64 -14.61 -14.77 -4.04
CA ASN A 64 -14.54 -14.57 -2.60
C ASN A 64 -14.56 -13.11 -2.15
N TYR A 65 -14.32 -12.16 -3.05
CA TYR A 65 -14.17 -10.74 -2.71
C TYR A 65 -14.92 -9.82 -3.66
N ASN A 66 -15.52 -8.78 -3.10
CA ASN A 66 -16.10 -7.70 -3.89
C ASN A 66 -14.98 -6.76 -4.37
N LEU A 67 -14.75 -6.73 -5.68
CA LEU A 67 -13.78 -5.83 -6.29
C LEU A 67 -14.45 -4.54 -6.68
N VAL A 68 -13.99 -3.43 -6.10
CA VAL A 68 -14.57 -2.11 -6.34
C VAL A 68 -13.49 -1.06 -6.56
N ASP A 69 -13.87 0.04 -7.17
CA ASP A 69 -13.04 1.25 -7.22
C ASP A 69 -13.18 2.09 -5.93
N ASN A 70 -12.55 3.27 -5.91
CA ASN A 70 -12.62 4.17 -4.76
C ASN A 70 -14.04 4.72 -4.48
N ASP A 71 -14.92 4.68 -5.46
CA ASP A 71 -16.31 5.19 -5.39
C ASP A 71 -17.32 4.05 -5.21
N ASP A 72 -16.83 2.85 -4.81
CA ASP A 72 -17.61 1.63 -4.61
C ASP A 72 -18.28 1.05 -5.87
N ASN A 73 -17.84 1.45 -7.07
CA ASN A 73 -18.34 0.86 -8.30
C ASN A 73 -17.65 -0.48 -8.56
N PRO A 74 -18.42 -1.52 -8.97
CA PRO A 74 -17.85 -2.83 -9.29
C PRO A 74 -16.87 -2.75 -10.47
N ILE A 75 -15.69 -3.37 -10.31
CA ILE A 75 -14.69 -3.46 -11.36
C ILE A 75 -14.94 -4.73 -12.18
N LYS A 76 -15.18 -4.55 -13.48
CA LYS A 76 -15.46 -5.65 -14.40
C LYS A 76 -14.24 -6.11 -15.20
N ASP A 77 -13.29 -5.22 -15.47
CA ASP A 77 -12.09 -5.48 -16.30
C ASP A 77 -10.84 -5.65 -15.43
N ILE A 78 -10.74 -6.78 -14.75
CA ILE A 78 -9.55 -7.11 -13.94
C ILE A 78 -8.47 -7.84 -14.76
N ASP A 79 -8.83 -8.47 -15.88
CA ASP A 79 -7.94 -9.29 -16.71
C ASP A 79 -6.67 -8.59 -17.17
N LYS A 80 -6.67 -7.26 -17.24
CA LYS A 80 -5.51 -6.45 -17.62
C LYS A 80 -4.53 -6.20 -16.46
N ARG A 81 -4.82 -6.68 -15.25
CA ARG A 81 -4.07 -6.40 -14.02
C ARG A 81 -3.52 -7.65 -13.34
N LEU A 82 -3.02 -8.60 -14.13
CA LEU A 82 -2.55 -9.91 -13.67
C LEU A 82 -1.54 -9.83 -12.50
N PHE A 83 -0.61 -8.87 -12.53
CA PHE A 83 0.34 -8.71 -11.44
C PHE A 83 -0.32 -8.27 -10.11
N SER A 84 -1.39 -7.47 -10.18
CA SER A 84 -2.16 -7.11 -9.00
C SER A 84 -2.91 -8.33 -8.45
N VAL A 85 -3.48 -9.14 -9.32
CA VAL A 85 -4.14 -10.41 -8.98
C VAL A 85 -3.17 -11.34 -8.26
N ALA A 86 -1.97 -11.56 -8.82
CA ALA A 86 -0.95 -12.40 -8.22
C ALA A 86 -0.53 -11.89 -6.82
N SER A 87 -0.38 -10.59 -6.64
CA SER A 87 -0.05 -10.00 -5.35
C SER A 87 -1.16 -10.17 -4.32
N ILE A 88 -2.43 -10.02 -4.72
CA ILE A 88 -3.59 -10.21 -3.85
C ILE A 88 -3.69 -11.68 -3.42
N ASN A 89 -3.57 -12.63 -4.35
CA ASN A 89 -3.60 -14.06 -4.04
C ASN A 89 -2.53 -14.44 -3.00
N ALA A 90 -1.30 -13.97 -3.21
CA ALA A 90 -0.21 -14.21 -2.27
C ALA A 90 -0.48 -13.59 -0.90
N LEU A 91 -0.99 -12.35 -0.84
CA LEU A 91 -1.30 -11.66 0.41
C LEU A 91 -2.42 -12.34 1.18
N VAL A 92 -3.49 -12.72 0.51
CA VAL A 92 -4.63 -13.43 1.13
C VAL A 92 -4.17 -14.76 1.72
N GLU A 93 -3.37 -15.52 0.97
CA GLU A 93 -2.85 -16.80 1.46
C GLU A 93 -1.87 -16.62 2.63
N TYR A 94 -1.01 -15.61 2.57
CA TYR A 94 -0.13 -15.24 3.67
C TYR A 94 -0.92 -14.92 4.94
N LEU A 95 -1.99 -14.13 4.82
CA LEU A 95 -2.86 -13.78 5.95
C LEU A 95 -3.57 -15.01 6.53
N LYS A 96 -4.06 -15.94 5.69
CA LYS A 96 -4.66 -17.20 6.15
C LYS A 96 -3.68 -18.03 6.97
N GLN A 97 -2.43 -18.12 6.53
CA GLN A 97 -1.41 -18.91 7.22
C GLN A 97 -0.92 -18.27 8.52
N THR A 98 -0.86 -16.95 8.58
CA THR A 98 -0.30 -16.23 9.73
C THR A 98 -1.33 -15.93 10.80
N GLN A 99 -2.55 -15.53 10.43
CA GLN A 99 -3.56 -15.11 11.41
C GLN A 99 -4.34 -16.27 12.04
N LYS A 100 -4.32 -17.46 11.41
CA LYS A 100 -5.04 -18.67 11.90
C LYS A 100 -6.53 -18.46 12.22
N THR A 101 -7.09 -17.34 11.78
CA THR A 101 -8.51 -16.97 11.93
C THR A 101 -9.14 -16.86 10.56
N SER A 102 -10.47 -17.04 10.49
CA SER A 102 -11.17 -16.84 9.24
C SER A 102 -11.05 -15.37 8.80
N LEU A 103 -10.75 -15.14 7.52
CA LEU A 103 -10.67 -13.80 6.94
C LEU A 103 -12.05 -13.29 6.47
N GLU A 104 -13.15 -13.79 7.04
CA GLU A 104 -14.52 -13.45 6.64
C GLU A 104 -14.84 -11.95 6.77
N HIS A 105 -14.11 -11.24 7.63
CA HIS A 105 -14.23 -9.78 7.75
C HIS A 105 -13.61 -9.02 6.58
N ILE A 106 -12.75 -9.68 5.78
CA ILE A 106 -12.16 -9.12 4.55
C ILE A 106 -13.02 -9.59 3.39
N ASN A 107 -14.02 -8.83 3.02
CA ASN A 107 -14.95 -9.16 1.95
C ASN A 107 -14.84 -8.23 0.73
N LYS A 108 -13.98 -7.22 0.80
CA LYS A 108 -13.88 -6.16 -0.18
C LYS A 108 -12.41 -5.84 -0.50
N ILE A 109 -12.11 -5.71 -1.79
CA ILE A 109 -10.83 -5.26 -2.29
C ILE A 109 -11.05 -3.98 -3.07
N ILE A 110 -10.39 -2.90 -2.65
CA ILE A 110 -10.48 -1.60 -3.31
C ILE A 110 -9.28 -1.45 -4.25
N MET A 111 -9.55 -1.30 -5.54
CA MET A 111 -8.54 -1.01 -6.54
C MET A 111 -8.54 0.49 -6.82
N TYR A 112 -7.42 1.14 -6.62
CA TYR A 112 -7.27 2.56 -6.84
C TYR A 112 -6.26 2.87 -7.94
N SER A 113 -6.37 4.05 -8.53
CA SER A 113 -5.38 4.62 -9.43
C SER A 113 -4.55 5.68 -8.70
N THR A 114 -3.23 5.59 -8.83
CA THR A 114 -2.32 6.59 -8.27
C THR A 114 -2.50 7.97 -8.92
N THR A 115 -3.06 8.03 -10.14
CA THR A 115 -3.27 9.28 -10.88
C THR A 115 -4.33 10.19 -10.27
N ARG A 116 -5.15 9.72 -9.35
CA ARG A 116 -6.19 10.48 -8.66
C ARG A 116 -5.66 11.36 -7.54
N TYR A 117 -4.49 11.02 -7.05
CA TYR A 117 -3.84 11.71 -5.92
C TYR A 117 -2.64 12.50 -6.40
N MET A 118 -2.35 13.61 -5.71
CA MET A 118 -1.12 14.35 -5.93
C MET A 118 0.09 13.46 -5.60
N SER A 119 0.96 13.28 -6.56
CA SER A 119 2.20 12.54 -6.33
C SER A 119 3.11 13.35 -5.41
N LEU A 120 3.20 12.90 -4.17
CA LEU A 120 4.16 13.40 -3.20
C LEU A 120 5.29 12.38 -3.10
N ASP A 121 6.44 12.69 -3.64
CA ASP A 121 7.61 11.84 -3.49
C ASP A 121 8.06 11.78 -2.03
N ILE A 122 8.94 10.82 -1.72
CA ILE A 122 9.45 10.59 -0.37
C ILE A 122 10.12 11.85 0.22
N ASN A 123 10.81 12.64 -0.62
CA ASN A 123 11.50 13.85 -0.17
C ASN A 123 10.49 14.96 0.12
N ALA A 124 9.48 15.15 -0.72
CA ALA A 124 8.42 16.09 -0.48
C ALA A 124 7.66 15.78 0.82
N ARG A 125 7.26 14.52 1.05
CA ARG A 125 6.60 14.09 2.29
C ARG A 125 7.44 14.39 3.52
N ARG A 126 8.72 14.07 3.45
CA ARG A 126 9.68 14.31 4.54
C ARG A 126 9.91 15.79 4.81
N ASN A 127 10.13 16.58 3.78
CA ASN A 127 10.44 18.01 3.91
C ASN A 127 9.23 18.84 4.35
N LEU A 128 8.01 18.44 3.96
CA LEU A 128 6.77 19.09 4.38
C LEU A 128 6.36 18.73 5.82
N GLU A 129 7.02 17.75 6.44
CA GLU A 129 6.70 17.29 7.80
C GLU A 129 5.19 17.09 8.03
N LEU A 130 4.52 16.41 7.09
CA LEU A 130 3.06 16.31 7.07
C LEU A 130 2.51 15.61 8.32
N THR A 131 3.12 14.50 8.71
CA THR A 131 2.62 13.63 9.78
C THR A 131 3.61 13.41 10.91
N GLU A 132 4.92 13.60 10.65
CA GLU A 132 6.00 13.48 11.63
C GLU A 132 7.15 14.40 11.27
N LYS A 133 7.88 14.86 12.27
CA LYS A 133 9.06 15.70 12.09
C LYS A 133 10.24 14.89 11.56
N MET A 134 11.04 15.53 10.73
CA MET A 134 12.25 14.92 10.17
C MET A 134 13.30 14.59 11.24
N ARG A 135 13.41 15.43 12.27
CA ARG A 135 14.49 15.37 13.29
C ARG A 135 14.26 14.28 14.34
N ASP A 136 13.06 14.20 14.90
CA ASP A 136 12.78 13.40 16.10
C ASP A 136 11.56 12.49 15.97
N LYS A 137 10.97 12.42 14.76
CA LYS A 137 9.76 11.62 14.47
C LYS A 137 8.54 12.01 15.31
N SER A 138 8.60 13.12 16.04
CA SER A 138 7.48 13.59 16.84
C SER A 138 6.35 14.15 15.98
N LYS A 139 5.11 14.02 16.47
CA LYS A 139 3.92 14.60 15.80
C LYS A 139 3.77 16.10 16.06
N LYS A 140 4.25 16.58 17.18
CA LYS A 140 4.04 17.98 17.61
C LYS A 140 4.67 18.97 16.64
N GLY A 141 3.87 19.87 16.07
CA GLY A 141 4.30 20.88 15.13
C GLY A 141 4.23 20.47 13.66
N THR A 142 3.68 19.29 13.35
CA THR A 142 3.39 18.84 11.98
C THR A 142 2.04 19.37 11.52
N LEU A 143 1.75 19.28 10.20
CA LEU A 143 0.43 19.62 9.65
C LEU A 143 -0.66 18.77 10.31
N LEU A 144 -0.45 17.47 10.45
CA LEU A 144 -1.38 16.58 11.13
C LEU A 144 -1.66 17.06 12.56
N TRP A 145 -0.65 17.44 13.31
CA TRP A 145 -0.85 17.91 14.70
C TRP A 145 -1.72 19.17 14.79
N VAL A 146 -1.57 20.10 13.83
CA VAL A 146 -2.38 21.32 13.79
C VAL A 146 -3.83 21.03 13.45
N LEU A 147 -4.07 20.14 12.49
CA LEU A 147 -5.40 19.83 11.94
C LEU A 147 -6.15 18.79 12.77
N ASP A 148 -5.45 17.93 13.53
CA ASP A 148 -6.07 16.84 14.27
C ASP A 148 -6.89 17.34 15.46
N LYS A 149 -8.18 17.47 15.24
CA LYS A 149 -9.21 17.74 16.24
C LYS A 149 -10.20 16.58 16.38
N THR A 150 -9.79 15.41 15.90
CA THR A 150 -10.66 14.23 15.90
C THR A 150 -10.87 13.69 17.29
N SER A 151 -12.09 13.23 17.57
CA SER A 151 -12.46 12.64 18.86
C SER A 151 -12.32 11.12 18.90
N THR A 152 -12.07 10.48 17.75
CA THR A 152 -12.01 9.02 17.63
C THR A 152 -10.72 8.57 16.94
N SER A 153 -10.23 7.38 17.28
CA SER A 153 -9.07 6.79 16.64
C SER A 153 -9.29 6.52 15.13
N MET A 154 -10.53 6.25 14.72
CA MET A 154 -10.90 6.09 13.32
C MET A 154 -10.82 7.42 12.57
N GLY A 155 -11.36 8.49 13.16
CA GLY A 155 -11.26 9.85 12.59
C GLY A 155 -9.82 10.29 12.42
N GLY A 156 -8.97 10.07 13.42
CA GLY A 156 -7.54 10.38 13.34
C GLY A 156 -6.82 9.62 12.22
N ARG A 157 -7.14 8.33 12.03
CA ARG A 157 -6.61 7.55 10.91
C ARG A 157 -7.08 8.08 9.55
N HIS A 158 -8.35 8.48 9.46
CA HIS A 158 -8.92 9.03 8.23
C HIS A 158 -8.28 10.38 7.87
N LEU A 159 -8.14 11.27 8.84
CA LEU A 159 -7.48 12.56 8.65
C LEU A 159 -6.02 12.38 8.21
N ARG A 160 -5.29 11.45 8.85
CA ARG A 160 -3.91 11.13 8.46
C ARG A 160 -3.82 10.65 7.02
N ARG A 161 -4.78 9.81 6.59
CA ARG A 161 -4.86 9.35 5.21
C ARG A 161 -5.09 10.51 4.25
N TRP A 162 -6.02 11.42 4.51
CA TRP A 162 -6.29 12.57 3.65
C TRP A 162 -5.08 13.49 3.49
N ILE A 163 -4.32 13.69 4.56
CA ILE A 163 -3.10 14.50 4.51
C ILE A 163 -2.02 13.82 3.66
N ASN A 164 -1.90 12.51 3.75
CA ASN A 164 -0.94 11.75 2.97
C ASN A 164 -1.32 11.57 1.51
N ASP A 165 -2.62 11.59 1.20
CA ASP A 165 -3.21 11.32 -0.10
C ASP A 165 -4.08 12.49 -0.57
N PRO A 166 -3.50 13.69 -0.79
CA PRO A 166 -4.29 14.83 -1.24
C PRO A 166 -4.81 14.58 -2.66
N LEU A 167 -6.09 14.89 -2.86
CA LEU A 167 -6.72 14.79 -4.17
C LEU A 167 -6.18 15.87 -5.11
N ILE A 168 -6.10 15.56 -6.41
CA ILE A 168 -5.75 16.55 -7.44
C ILE A 168 -6.98 17.41 -7.75
N ASP A 169 -8.15 16.78 -7.86
CA ASP A 169 -9.40 17.45 -8.14
C ASP A 169 -10.14 17.85 -6.87
N VAL A 170 -10.72 19.03 -6.87
CA VAL A 170 -11.45 19.65 -5.75
C VAL A 170 -12.95 19.28 -5.78
N ASN A 171 -13.41 18.57 -6.82
CA ASN A 171 -14.82 18.22 -7.03
C ASN A 171 -15.15 16.83 -6.51
#